data_bb0899e2b45b1a11dd628d49ff9fbb4b
#
_entry.id   bb0899e2b45b1a11dd628d49ff9fbb4b
#
_cell.length_a   1.000
_cell.length_b   1.000
_cell.length_c   1.000
_cell.angle_alpha   90.00
_cell.angle_beta   90.00
_cell.angle_gamma   90.00
#
_symmetry.space_group_name_H-M   'P 1'
#
loop_
_entity.id
_entity.type
_entity.pdbx_description
1 polymer ?
#
loop_
_entity_poly.entity_id
_entity_poly.type
_entity_poly.pdbx_seq_one_letter_code
_entity_poly.pdbx_strand_id
1 'polypeptide(L)'
;MTLSAVLQGQDRSALVKIVLAASVLAGSSYLLAVYQQLSGPMIIFWKGLGVGLLALYAALSAKDRNGFQIMLVLALGAAGDVVLDIHFVLGAALFATGHVLAINLYWRNRRASQRASQRLLSLALFLSVPLTSWQLTKQPEVLFYALILGGMAAMAWASRFSRYRVGVGAIFFTVSDLLIFARMGPLSGMLWVSIGVWSLYYAGQYLIATGVTQASARSSPA
;
A
#
# COMPACT_ATOMS: atom_id res chain seq x y z
N MET A 1 -26.28 -27.15 7.24
CA MET A 1 -26.01 -25.73 6.91
C MET A 1 -27.37 -25.08 6.65
N THR A 2 -27.78 -24.12 7.45
CA THR A 2 -29.12 -23.50 7.34
C THR A 2 -29.20 -22.53 6.18
N LEU A 3 -30.36 -22.40 5.54
CA LEU A 3 -30.63 -21.46 4.43
C LEU A 3 -30.25 -20.01 4.82
N SER A 4 -30.49 -19.62 6.06
CA SER A 4 -30.11 -18.29 6.59
C SER A 4 -28.59 -18.07 6.62
N ALA A 5 -27.78 -19.09 6.94
CA ALA A 5 -26.32 -18.99 6.91
C ALA A 5 -25.78 -18.86 5.48
N VAL A 6 -26.44 -19.50 4.49
CA VAL A 6 -26.09 -19.38 3.06
C VAL A 6 -26.42 -17.97 2.53
N LEU A 7 -27.60 -17.44 2.87
CA LEU A 7 -28.01 -16.10 2.47
C LEU A 7 -27.10 -15.02 3.09
N GLN A 8 -26.78 -15.12 4.38
CA GLN A 8 -25.82 -14.20 5.03
C GLN A 8 -24.42 -14.28 4.41
N GLY A 9 -24.00 -15.46 3.96
CA GLY A 9 -22.73 -15.63 3.25
C GLY A 9 -22.72 -14.98 1.86
N GLN A 10 -23.84 -15.05 1.13
CA GLN A 10 -24.01 -14.41 -0.17
C GLN A 10 -24.04 -12.88 -0.05
N ASP A 11 -24.78 -12.34 0.90
CA ASP A 11 -24.86 -10.89 1.16
C ASP A 11 -23.49 -10.32 1.54
N ARG A 12 -22.73 -11.01 2.40
CA ARG A 12 -21.36 -10.61 2.76
C ARG A 12 -20.42 -10.65 1.55
N SER A 13 -20.51 -11.64 0.69
CA SER A 13 -19.71 -11.74 -0.53
C SER A 13 -20.01 -10.60 -1.52
N ALA A 14 -21.28 -10.24 -1.68
CA ALA A 14 -21.71 -9.12 -2.50
C ALA A 14 -21.18 -7.79 -1.94
N LEU A 15 -21.31 -7.56 -0.63
CA LEU A 15 -20.79 -6.36 0.05
C LEU A 15 -19.28 -6.20 -0.15
N VAL A 16 -18.50 -7.27 0.01
CA VAL A 16 -17.04 -7.24 -0.20
C VAL A 16 -16.69 -6.81 -1.62
N LYS A 17 -17.41 -7.30 -2.63
CA LYS A 17 -17.19 -6.91 -4.04
C LYS A 17 -17.59 -5.46 -4.30
N ILE A 18 -18.71 -5.01 -3.73
CA ILE A 18 -19.18 -3.61 -3.85
C ILE A 18 -18.16 -2.65 -3.24
N VAL A 19 -17.67 -2.93 -2.03
CA VAL A 19 -16.67 -2.09 -1.36
C VAL A 19 -15.36 -2.04 -2.17
N LEU A 20 -14.93 -3.17 -2.74
CA LEU A 20 -13.75 -3.19 -3.59
C LEU A 20 -13.95 -2.38 -4.87
N ALA A 21 -15.11 -2.49 -5.52
CA ALA A 21 -15.46 -1.71 -6.71
C ALA A 21 -15.54 -0.20 -6.39
N ALA A 22 -16.16 0.15 -5.26
CA ALA A 22 -16.22 1.53 -4.78
C ALA A 22 -14.81 2.11 -4.51
N SER A 23 -13.90 1.31 -3.93
CA SER A 23 -12.50 1.71 -3.77
C SER A 23 -11.83 1.99 -5.12
N VAL A 24 -12.00 1.10 -6.11
CA VAL A 24 -11.43 1.29 -7.45
C VAL A 24 -11.96 2.55 -8.09
N LEU A 25 -13.26 2.81 -8.00
CA LEU A 25 -13.88 4.04 -8.52
C LEU A 25 -13.33 5.28 -7.81
N ALA A 26 -13.26 5.28 -6.47
CA ALA A 26 -12.73 6.40 -5.70
C ALA A 26 -11.24 6.66 -6.01
N GLY A 27 -10.41 5.60 -6.02
CA GLY A 27 -8.98 5.72 -6.28
C GLY A 27 -8.66 6.14 -7.71
N SER A 28 -9.40 5.62 -8.71
CA SER A 28 -9.19 5.97 -10.11
C SER A 28 -9.72 7.38 -10.42
N SER A 29 -10.88 7.75 -9.89
CA SER A 29 -11.48 9.08 -10.12
C SER A 29 -10.68 10.21 -9.46
N TYR A 30 -9.95 9.95 -8.38
CA TYR A 30 -9.06 10.95 -7.76
C TYR A 30 -7.95 11.43 -8.73
N LEU A 31 -7.59 10.64 -9.75
CA LEU A 31 -6.69 11.11 -10.82
C LEU A 31 -7.19 12.37 -11.53
N LEU A 32 -8.51 12.58 -11.58
CA LEU A 32 -9.08 13.83 -12.11
C LEU A 32 -8.73 15.02 -11.24
N ALA A 33 -8.80 14.85 -9.90
CA ALA A 33 -8.39 15.89 -8.97
C ALA A 33 -6.89 16.22 -9.09
N VAL A 34 -6.04 15.18 -9.25
CA VAL A 34 -4.60 15.35 -9.48
C VAL A 34 -4.33 16.07 -10.80
N TYR A 35 -5.01 15.66 -11.88
CA TYR A 35 -4.84 16.26 -13.20
C TYR A 35 -5.26 17.73 -13.23
N GLN A 36 -6.38 18.05 -12.58
CA GLN A 36 -6.92 19.42 -12.49
C GLN A 36 -6.27 20.25 -11.37
N GLN A 37 -5.31 19.67 -10.62
CA GLN A 37 -4.61 20.30 -9.49
C GLN A 37 -5.58 20.88 -8.44
N LEU A 38 -6.69 20.17 -8.19
CA LEU A 38 -7.68 20.57 -7.19
C LEU A 38 -7.13 20.42 -5.78
N SER A 39 -7.58 21.28 -4.88
CA SER A 39 -7.19 21.28 -3.47
C SER A 39 -8.39 21.61 -2.57
N GLY A 40 -8.24 21.35 -1.28
CA GLY A 40 -9.26 21.64 -0.27
C GLY A 40 -9.72 20.40 0.49
N PRO A 41 -10.50 20.59 1.59
CA PRO A 41 -10.86 19.50 2.50
C PRO A 41 -11.59 18.34 1.83
N MET A 42 -12.45 18.61 0.86
CA MET A 42 -13.17 17.57 0.11
C MET A 42 -12.22 16.72 -0.75
N ILE A 43 -11.17 17.33 -1.32
CA ILE A 43 -10.17 16.65 -2.13
C ILE A 43 -9.29 15.75 -1.24
N ILE A 44 -8.91 16.23 -0.07
CA ILE A 44 -8.18 15.46 0.95
C ILE A 44 -9.01 14.25 1.40
N PHE A 45 -10.29 14.43 1.66
CA PHE A 45 -11.19 13.32 1.98
C PHE A 45 -11.29 12.30 0.84
N TRP A 46 -11.46 12.78 -0.40
CA TRP A 46 -11.51 11.92 -1.59
C TRP A 46 -10.24 11.09 -1.77
N LYS A 47 -9.06 11.69 -1.52
CA LYS A 47 -7.76 11.00 -1.54
C LYS A 47 -7.74 9.83 -0.56
N GLY A 48 -8.09 10.07 0.70
CA GLY A 48 -8.13 9.03 1.74
C GLY A 48 -9.19 7.96 1.51
N LEU A 49 -10.30 8.29 0.80
CA LEU A 49 -11.42 7.38 0.57
C LEU A 49 -11.00 6.15 -0.24
N GLY A 50 -10.17 6.32 -1.27
CA GLY A 50 -9.70 5.21 -2.11
C GLY A 50 -9.07 4.08 -1.29
N VAL A 51 -8.07 4.41 -0.48
CA VAL A 51 -7.35 3.44 0.38
C VAL A 51 -8.15 3.08 1.63
N GLY A 52 -8.96 4.00 2.16
CA GLY A 52 -9.88 3.72 3.27
C GLY A 52 -10.89 2.61 2.93
N LEU A 53 -11.41 2.61 1.71
CA LEU A 53 -12.27 1.53 1.22
C LEU A 53 -11.50 0.22 1.00
N LEU A 54 -10.19 0.25 0.65
CA LEU A 54 -9.35 -0.96 0.67
C LEU A 54 -9.16 -1.50 2.09
N ALA A 55 -9.01 -0.64 3.07
CA ALA A 55 -8.95 -1.05 4.47
C ALA A 55 -10.27 -1.72 4.91
N LEU A 56 -11.41 -1.13 4.55
CA LEU A 56 -12.73 -1.73 4.80
C LEU A 56 -12.89 -3.07 4.06
N TYR A 57 -12.48 -3.16 2.80
CA TYR A 57 -12.44 -4.41 2.05
C TYR A 57 -11.61 -5.48 2.77
N ALA A 58 -10.43 -5.11 3.26
CA ALA A 58 -9.57 -6.02 4.01
C ALA A 58 -10.23 -6.46 5.34
N ALA A 59 -10.88 -5.54 6.06
CA ALA A 59 -11.61 -5.83 7.29
C ALA A 59 -12.75 -6.83 7.06
N LEU A 60 -13.57 -6.60 6.04
CA LEU A 60 -14.67 -7.49 5.66
C LEU A 60 -14.18 -8.86 5.16
N SER A 61 -12.98 -8.92 4.59
CA SER A 61 -12.37 -10.15 4.06
C SER A 61 -11.49 -10.87 5.07
N ALA A 62 -11.18 -10.26 6.22
CA ALA A 62 -10.28 -10.82 7.23
C ALA A 62 -10.85 -12.10 7.84
N LYS A 63 -10.06 -13.19 7.80
CA LYS A 63 -10.37 -14.48 8.42
C LYS A 63 -9.27 -14.92 9.40
N ASP A 64 -8.12 -14.27 9.35
CA ASP A 64 -6.95 -14.61 10.13
C ASP A 64 -6.18 -13.36 10.55
N ARG A 65 -5.09 -13.57 11.30
CA ARG A 65 -4.20 -12.50 11.76
C ARG A 65 -3.60 -11.69 10.60
N ASN A 66 -3.34 -12.30 9.43
CA ASN A 66 -2.77 -11.61 8.29
C ASN A 66 -3.78 -10.64 7.67
N GLY A 67 -5.05 -11.07 7.52
CA GLY A 67 -6.15 -10.23 7.07
C GLY A 67 -6.40 -9.03 7.98
N PHE A 68 -6.36 -9.23 9.30
CA PHE A 68 -6.48 -8.12 10.26
C PHE A 68 -5.28 -7.16 10.17
N GLN A 69 -4.07 -7.70 10.04
CA GLN A 69 -2.87 -6.87 9.98
C GLN A 69 -2.78 -6.04 8.70
N ILE A 70 -3.19 -6.60 7.55
CA ILE A 70 -3.22 -5.81 6.32
C ILE A 70 -4.30 -4.72 6.37
N MET A 71 -5.43 -4.95 7.02
CA MET A 71 -6.44 -3.92 7.29
C MET A 71 -5.83 -2.73 8.05
N LEU A 72 -5.05 -3.00 9.13
CA LEU A 72 -4.38 -1.94 9.89
C LEU A 72 -3.35 -1.17 9.05
N VAL A 73 -2.56 -1.87 8.23
CA VAL A 73 -1.60 -1.24 7.30
C VAL A 73 -2.31 -0.29 6.34
N LEU A 74 -3.41 -0.74 5.74
CA LEU A 74 -4.21 0.08 4.82
C LEU A 74 -4.90 1.26 5.52
N ALA A 75 -5.39 1.06 6.74
CA ALA A 75 -6.01 2.12 7.54
C ALA A 75 -4.99 3.23 7.90
N LEU A 76 -3.76 2.83 8.26
CA LEU A 76 -2.67 3.79 8.48
C LEU A 76 -2.26 4.50 7.19
N GLY A 77 -2.26 3.80 6.04
CA GLY A 77 -2.06 4.41 4.74
C GLY A 77 -3.12 5.45 4.40
N ALA A 78 -4.40 5.12 4.58
CA ALA A 78 -5.52 6.06 4.36
C ALA A 78 -5.45 7.28 5.29
N ALA A 79 -5.11 7.07 6.56
CA ALA A 79 -4.88 8.17 7.50
C ALA A 79 -3.67 9.01 7.09
N GLY A 80 -2.60 8.36 6.63
CA GLY A 80 -1.43 9.01 6.07
C GLY A 80 -1.76 9.89 4.86
N ASP A 81 -2.60 9.40 3.94
CA ASP A 81 -3.07 10.16 2.77
C ASP A 81 -3.74 11.48 3.15
N VAL A 82 -4.59 11.44 4.17
CA VAL A 82 -5.28 12.63 4.67
C VAL A 82 -4.33 13.56 5.41
N VAL A 83 -3.54 13.01 6.33
CA VAL A 83 -2.67 13.80 7.22
C VAL A 83 -1.49 14.40 6.47
N LEU A 84 -0.98 13.74 5.42
CA LEU A 84 0.16 14.22 4.63
C LEU A 84 -0.10 15.61 4.00
N ASP A 85 -1.33 15.87 3.57
CA ASP A 85 -1.72 17.14 2.97
C ASP A 85 -1.97 18.26 4.02
N ILE A 86 -2.11 17.88 5.30
CA ILE A 86 -2.31 18.82 6.42
C ILE A 86 -0.98 19.05 7.16
N HIS A 87 -0.26 17.95 7.43
CA HIS A 87 1.00 17.97 8.16
C HIS A 87 1.93 16.86 7.66
N PHE A 88 2.87 17.25 6.78
CA PHE A 88 3.73 16.33 6.05
C PHE A 88 4.45 15.29 6.94
N VAL A 89 5.10 15.75 8.03
CA VAL A 89 5.87 14.86 8.92
C VAL A 89 4.99 13.83 9.63
N LEU A 90 3.81 14.24 10.09
CA LEU A 90 2.88 13.31 10.76
C LEU A 90 2.29 12.31 9.77
N GLY A 91 1.97 12.74 8.55
CA GLY A 91 1.54 11.84 7.48
C GLY A 91 2.61 10.81 7.13
N ALA A 92 3.86 11.26 6.98
CA ALA A 92 5.01 10.37 6.74
C ALA A 92 5.22 9.38 7.91
N ALA A 93 5.03 9.81 9.16
CA ALA A 93 5.11 8.93 10.34
C ALA A 93 4.02 7.85 10.34
N LEU A 94 2.80 8.18 9.90
CA LEU A 94 1.72 7.20 9.74
C LEU A 94 2.07 6.15 8.68
N PHE A 95 2.61 6.57 7.53
CA PHE A 95 3.10 5.64 6.51
C PHE A 95 4.24 4.78 7.03
N ALA A 96 5.24 5.36 7.70
CA ALA A 96 6.35 4.62 8.29
C ALA A 96 5.86 3.56 9.30
N THR A 97 4.90 3.91 10.14
CA THR A 97 4.27 2.97 11.07
C THR A 97 3.57 1.83 10.32
N GLY A 98 2.83 2.15 9.25
CA GLY A 98 2.23 1.16 8.36
C GLY A 98 3.27 0.23 7.73
N HIS A 99 4.41 0.76 7.29
CA HIS A 99 5.50 -0.05 6.73
C HIS A 99 6.13 -0.97 7.77
N VAL A 100 6.31 -0.53 9.01
CA VAL A 100 6.81 -1.40 10.10
C VAL A 100 5.84 -2.55 10.36
N LEU A 101 4.54 -2.29 10.38
CA LEU A 101 3.53 -3.34 10.49
C LEU A 101 3.56 -4.30 9.29
N ALA A 102 3.73 -3.76 8.08
CA ALA A 102 3.86 -4.57 6.86
C ALA A 102 5.13 -5.43 6.87
N ILE A 103 6.28 -4.89 7.32
CA ILE A 103 7.51 -5.67 7.54
C ILE A 103 7.25 -6.85 8.48
N ASN A 104 6.58 -6.62 9.61
CA ASN A 104 6.23 -7.69 10.55
C ASN A 104 5.32 -8.75 9.89
N LEU A 105 4.31 -8.32 9.12
CA LEU A 105 3.44 -9.23 8.35
C LEU A 105 4.26 -10.11 7.41
N TYR A 106 5.12 -9.50 6.60
CA TYR A 106 5.91 -10.20 5.59
C TYR A 106 7.00 -11.08 6.20
N TRP A 107 7.65 -10.63 7.28
CA TRP A 107 8.64 -11.40 8.01
C TRP A 107 8.07 -12.69 8.58
N ARG A 108 6.90 -12.63 9.23
CA ARG A 108 6.21 -13.82 9.74
C ARG A 108 5.79 -14.79 8.64
N ASN A 109 5.54 -14.25 7.45
CA ASN A 109 5.15 -15.00 6.27
C ASN A 109 6.30 -15.15 5.26
N ARG A 110 7.55 -15.11 5.70
CA ARG A 110 8.70 -15.29 4.80
C ARG A 110 8.78 -16.71 4.25
N ARG A 111 9.36 -16.85 3.07
CA ARG A 111 9.63 -18.16 2.47
C ARG A 111 10.79 -18.83 3.19
N ALA A 112 10.69 -20.12 3.44
CA ALA A 112 11.78 -20.92 4.01
C ALA A 112 12.98 -21.01 3.05
N SER A 113 12.72 -21.14 1.74
CA SER A 113 13.77 -21.14 0.72
C SER A 113 13.47 -20.12 -0.37
N GLN A 114 14.51 -19.42 -0.83
CA GLN A 114 14.46 -18.45 -1.91
C GLN A 114 15.56 -18.77 -2.92
N ARG A 115 15.26 -18.62 -4.21
CA ARG A 115 16.27 -18.67 -5.27
C ARG A 115 17.24 -17.50 -5.15
N ALA A 116 18.46 -17.66 -5.62
CA ALA A 116 19.49 -16.61 -5.57
C ALA A 116 19.02 -15.28 -6.17
N SER A 117 18.34 -15.31 -7.32
CA SER A 117 17.77 -14.11 -7.97
C SER A 117 16.75 -13.37 -7.08
N GLN A 118 16.01 -14.11 -6.27
CA GLN A 118 15.02 -13.52 -5.37
C GLN A 118 15.66 -12.83 -4.16
N ARG A 119 16.72 -13.45 -3.62
CA ARG A 119 17.53 -12.83 -2.55
C ARG A 119 18.23 -11.58 -3.06
N LEU A 120 18.79 -11.67 -4.29
CA LEU A 120 19.45 -10.52 -4.91
C LEU A 120 18.49 -9.34 -5.09
N LEU A 121 17.27 -9.58 -5.60
CA LEU A 121 16.28 -8.51 -5.76
C LEU A 121 15.81 -7.94 -4.41
N SER A 122 15.60 -8.79 -3.38
CA SER A 122 15.29 -8.29 -2.04
C SER A 122 16.40 -7.39 -1.50
N LEU A 123 17.66 -7.79 -1.67
CA LEU A 123 18.81 -6.99 -1.27
C LEU A 123 18.92 -5.70 -2.09
N ALA A 124 18.70 -5.78 -3.39
CA ALA A 124 18.72 -4.62 -4.29
C ALA A 124 17.64 -3.60 -3.87
N LEU A 125 16.41 -4.03 -3.57
CA LEU A 125 15.35 -3.16 -3.07
C LEU A 125 15.73 -2.50 -1.74
N PHE A 126 16.27 -3.28 -0.80
CA PHE A 126 16.68 -2.77 0.51
C PHE A 126 17.78 -1.69 0.42
N LEU A 127 18.74 -1.86 -0.49
CA LEU A 127 19.86 -0.93 -0.63
C LEU A 127 19.57 0.23 -1.57
N SER A 128 18.91 -0.02 -2.71
CA SER A 128 18.68 1.00 -3.72
C SER A 128 17.73 2.10 -3.25
N VAL A 129 16.70 1.76 -2.48
CA VAL A 129 15.67 2.74 -2.04
C VAL A 129 16.29 3.84 -1.17
N PRO A 130 17.00 3.55 -0.07
CA PRO A 130 17.61 4.62 0.72
C PRO A 130 18.74 5.36 -0.04
N LEU A 131 19.52 4.65 -0.87
CA LEU A 131 20.56 5.29 -1.68
C LEU A 131 19.97 6.29 -2.68
N THR A 132 18.91 5.91 -3.41
CA THR A 132 18.23 6.80 -4.34
C THR A 132 17.58 7.97 -3.61
N SER A 133 16.91 7.72 -2.49
CA SER A 133 16.27 8.76 -1.67
C SER A 133 17.29 9.79 -1.17
N TRP A 134 18.45 9.32 -0.71
CA TRP A 134 19.56 10.20 -0.32
C TRP A 134 20.07 11.04 -1.49
N GLN A 135 20.23 10.45 -2.68
CA GLN A 135 20.68 11.21 -3.85
C GLN A 135 19.66 12.28 -4.25
N LEU A 136 18.38 12.02 -4.13
CA LEU A 136 17.31 12.94 -4.50
C LEU A 136 17.15 14.13 -3.53
N THR A 137 17.32 13.88 -2.21
CA THR A 137 16.91 14.89 -1.20
C THR A 137 18.04 15.38 -0.31
N LYS A 138 19.08 14.57 -0.07
CA LYS A 138 20.14 14.82 0.91
C LYS A 138 19.62 15.08 2.35
N GLN A 139 18.41 14.62 2.67
CA GLN A 139 17.75 14.85 3.95
C GLN A 139 17.82 13.58 4.82
N PRO A 140 18.38 13.64 6.05
CA PRO A 140 18.47 12.48 6.94
C PRO A 140 17.13 11.87 7.31
N GLU A 141 16.08 12.69 7.47
CA GLU A 141 14.72 12.25 7.80
C GLU A 141 14.13 11.38 6.68
N VAL A 142 14.36 11.79 5.43
CA VAL A 142 13.95 11.02 4.25
C VAL A 142 14.74 9.73 4.13
N LEU A 143 16.05 9.75 4.44
CA LEU A 143 16.88 8.54 4.47
C LEU A 143 16.35 7.52 5.49
N PHE A 144 15.99 7.97 6.69
CA PHE A 144 15.44 7.11 7.74
C PHE A 144 14.11 6.47 7.29
N TYR A 145 13.20 7.26 6.74
CA TYR A 145 11.95 6.76 6.16
C TYR A 145 12.22 5.74 5.04
N ALA A 146 13.15 6.04 4.14
CA ALA A 146 13.50 5.20 3.00
C ALA A 146 14.13 3.85 3.39
N LEU A 147 14.83 3.77 4.52
CA LEU A 147 15.31 2.50 5.09
C LEU A 147 14.13 1.59 5.48
N ILE A 148 13.09 2.15 6.11
CA ILE A 148 11.89 1.42 6.48
C ILE A 148 11.14 0.99 5.21
N LEU A 149 10.98 1.88 4.24
CA LEU A 149 10.31 1.63 2.97
C LEU A 149 11.03 0.52 2.16
N GLY A 150 12.34 0.61 2.01
CA GLY A 150 13.16 -0.42 1.34
C GLY A 150 13.09 -1.77 2.05
N GLY A 151 13.08 -1.76 3.39
CA GLY A 151 12.85 -2.96 4.21
C GLY A 151 11.48 -3.58 3.96
N MET A 152 10.43 -2.76 3.86
CA MET A 152 9.07 -3.21 3.53
C MET A 152 9.03 -3.88 2.16
N ALA A 153 9.58 -3.25 1.12
CA ALA A 153 9.60 -3.80 -0.23
C ALA A 153 10.41 -5.10 -0.33
N ALA A 154 11.58 -5.16 0.31
CA ALA A 154 12.42 -6.35 0.37
C ALA A 154 11.70 -7.52 1.05
N MET A 155 11.03 -7.27 2.18
CA MET A 155 10.28 -8.30 2.91
C MET A 155 9.01 -8.73 2.16
N ALA A 156 8.31 -7.83 1.49
CA ALA A 156 7.18 -8.16 0.62
C ALA A 156 7.59 -9.15 -0.48
N TRP A 157 8.72 -8.87 -1.15
CA TRP A 157 9.27 -9.74 -2.19
C TRP A 157 9.72 -11.10 -1.66
N ALA A 158 10.29 -11.13 -0.45
CA ALA A 158 10.75 -12.33 0.24
C ALA A 158 9.62 -13.16 0.84
N SER A 159 8.41 -12.63 0.94
CA SER A 159 7.26 -13.27 1.57
C SER A 159 6.68 -14.41 0.74
N ARG A 160 5.90 -15.31 1.37
CA ARG A 160 5.15 -16.40 0.71
C ARG A 160 3.92 -15.90 -0.07
N PHE A 161 3.53 -14.64 0.09
CA PHE A 161 2.47 -14.05 -0.70
C PHE A 161 2.81 -14.01 -2.19
N SER A 162 1.80 -13.79 -3.04
CA SER A 162 2.00 -13.71 -4.49
C SER A 162 2.97 -12.57 -4.85
N ARG A 163 4.07 -12.88 -5.53
CA ARG A 163 5.03 -11.88 -6.00
C ARG A 163 4.43 -10.92 -7.01
N TYR A 164 3.57 -11.43 -7.90
CA TYR A 164 2.91 -10.63 -8.94
C TYR A 164 1.82 -9.71 -8.40
N ARG A 165 1.43 -9.88 -7.13
CA ARG A 165 0.52 -8.96 -6.43
C ARG A 165 1.25 -8.24 -5.32
N VAL A 166 1.57 -8.90 -4.23
CA VAL A 166 2.17 -8.25 -3.04
C VAL A 166 3.58 -7.74 -3.34
N GLY A 167 4.42 -8.51 -4.03
CA GLY A 167 5.77 -8.08 -4.38
C GLY A 167 5.78 -6.90 -5.36
N VAL A 168 5.05 -7.03 -6.48
CA VAL A 168 4.92 -5.93 -7.47
C VAL A 168 4.21 -4.73 -6.86
N GLY A 169 3.17 -4.95 -6.05
CA GLY A 169 2.48 -3.87 -5.34
C GLY A 169 3.40 -3.08 -4.41
N ALA A 170 4.29 -3.76 -3.68
CA ALA A 170 5.28 -3.10 -2.83
C ALA A 170 6.32 -2.32 -3.66
N ILE A 171 6.71 -2.82 -4.84
CA ILE A 171 7.59 -2.08 -5.77
C ILE A 171 6.87 -0.84 -6.30
N PHE A 172 5.61 -0.92 -6.71
CA PHE A 172 4.83 0.23 -7.18
C PHE A 172 4.72 1.29 -6.09
N PHE A 173 4.41 0.88 -4.86
CA PHE A 173 4.39 1.77 -3.71
C PHE A 173 5.74 2.48 -3.54
N THR A 174 6.83 1.72 -3.54
CA THR A 174 8.19 2.25 -3.38
C THR A 174 8.56 3.26 -4.48
N VAL A 175 8.24 2.95 -5.75
CA VAL A 175 8.50 3.87 -6.86
C VAL A 175 7.66 5.14 -6.72
N SER A 176 6.41 5.03 -6.25
CA SER A 176 5.59 6.20 -5.93
C SER A 176 6.27 7.12 -4.92
N ASP A 177 6.79 6.57 -3.82
CA ASP A 177 7.48 7.37 -2.80
C ASP A 177 8.79 7.97 -3.30
N LEU A 178 9.55 7.24 -4.12
CA LEU A 178 10.73 7.80 -4.79
C LEU A 178 10.37 8.97 -5.72
N LEU A 179 9.21 8.93 -6.38
CA LEU A 179 8.69 10.06 -7.15
C LEU A 179 8.29 11.24 -6.25
N ILE A 180 7.74 10.99 -5.04
CA ILE A 180 7.51 12.07 -4.05
C ILE A 180 8.83 12.75 -3.70
N PHE A 181 9.88 11.99 -3.41
CA PHE A 181 11.21 12.55 -3.11
C PHE A 181 11.82 13.29 -4.30
N ALA A 182 11.66 12.75 -5.51
CA ALA A 182 12.10 13.44 -6.72
C ALA A 182 11.35 14.77 -6.93
N ARG A 183 10.06 14.84 -6.58
CA ARG A 183 9.25 16.07 -6.63
C ARG A 183 9.69 17.10 -5.58
N MET A 184 10.30 16.69 -4.47
CA MET A 184 10.91 17.61 -3.50
C MET A 184 12.22 18.23 -3.99
N GLY A 185 12.79 17.71 -5.08
CA GLY A 185 14.06 18.13 -5.66
C GLY A 185 13.98 18.29 -7.19
N PRO A 186 14.64 17.42 -7.97
CA PRO A 186 14.89 17.62 -9.41
C PRO A 186 13.62 17.63 -10.29
N LEU A 187 12.51 17.06 -9.83
CA LEU A 187 11.24 16.98 -10.59
C LEU A 187 10.13 17.86 -10.00
N SER A 188 10.51 18.93 -9.28
CA SER A 188 9.55 19.87 -8.69
C SER A 188 8.64 20.51 -9.74
N GLY A 189 7.35 20.63 -9.44
CA GLY A 189 6.35 21.28 -10.30
C GLY A 189 5.88 20.45 -11.51
N MET A 190 6.42 19.27 -11.76
CA MET A 190 6.02 18.44 -12.89
C MET A 190 4.71 17.68 -12.62
N LEU A 191 3.64 18.01 -13.35
CA LEU A 191 2.32 17.39 -13.19
C LEU A 191 2.34 15.87 -13.41
N TRP A 192 3.08 15.39 -14.41
CA TRP A 192 3.17 13.95 -14.69
C TRP A 192 3.74 13.14 -13.51
N VAL A 193 4.59 13.77 -12.67
CA VAL A 193 5.11 13.14 -11.44
C VAL A 193 3.98 12.92 -10.46
N SER A 194 3.12 13.90 -10.24
CA SER A 194 1.96 13.78 -9.34
C SER A 194 0.98 12.71 -9.81
N ILE A 195 0.74 12.62 -11.13
CA ILE A 195 -0.07 11.56 -11.74
C ILE A 195 0.59 10.19 -11.52
N GLY A 196 1.90 10.09 -11.73
CA GLY A 196 2.68 8.86 -11.50
C GLY A 196 2.66 8.42 -10.03
N VAL A 197 2.84 9.36 -9.11
CA VAL A 197 2.77 9.11 -7.66
C VAL A 197 1.44 8.44 -7.32
N TRP A 198 0.31 9.07 -7.64
CA TRP A 198 -0.99 8.53 -7.26
C TRP A 198 -1.31 7.21 -7.96
N SER A 199 -1.02 7.11 -9.27
CA SER A 199 -1.30 5.88 -10.03
C SER A 199 -0.55 4.68 -9.47
N LEU A 200 0.75 4.82 -9.19
CA LEU A 200 1.57 3.74 -8.66
C LEU A 200 1.22 3.43 -7.20
N TYR A 201 0.99 4.45 -6.39
CA TYR A 201 0.58 4.30 -5.01
C TYR A 201 -0.71 3.50 -4.89
N TYR A 202 -1.79 3.96 -5.55
CA TYR A 202 -3.09 3.31 -5.45
C TYR A 202 -3.07 1.89 -6.05
N ALA A 203 -2.43 1.70 -7.22
CA ALA A 203 -2.25 0.37 -7.80
C ALA A 203 -1.45 -0.56 -6.86
N GLY A 204 -0.40 -0.05 -6.23
CA GLY A 204 0.39 -0.77 -5.23
C GLY A 204 -0.46 -1.22 -4.04
N GLN A 205 -1.23 -0.31 -3.45
CA GLN A 205 -2.13 -0.61 -2.32
C GLN A 205 -3.20 -1.64 -2.70
N TYR A 206 -3.81 -1.50 -3.89
CA TYR A 206 -4.79 -2.47 -4.41
C TYR A 206 -4.20 -3.87 -4.57
N LEU A 207 -3.01 -3.97 -5.17
CA LEU A 207 -2.33 -5.26 -5.37
C LEU A 207 -1.93 -5.92 -4.05
N ILE A 208 -1.44 -5.14 -3.08
CA ILE A 208 -1.10 -5.62 -1.74
C ILE A 208 -2.35 -6.10 -1.02
N ALA A 209 -3.40 -5.26 -0.95
CA ALA A 209 -4.64 -5.57 -0.28
C ALA A 209 -5.26 -6.87 -0.80
N THR A 210 -5.46 -6.97 -2.12
CA THR A 210 -6.07 -8.15 -2.75
C THR A 210 -5.16 -9.38 -2.69
N GLY A 211 -3.85 -9.19 -2.76
CA GLY A 211 -2.88 -10.29 -2.70
C GLY A 211 -2.81 -10.96 -1.31
N VAL A 212 -2.84 -10.16 -0.24
CA VAL A 212 -2.82 -10.69 1.13
C VAL A 212 -4.17 -11.29 1.51
N THR A 213 -5.28 -10.61 1.25
CA THR A 213 -6.63 -11.10 1.61
C THR A 213 -6.97 -12.42 0.91
N GLN A 214 -6.60 -12.58 -0.37
CA GLN A 214 -6.82 -13.84 -1.09
C GLN A 214 -5.95 -14.99 -0.54
N ALA A 215 -4.72 -14.71 -0.12
CA ALA A 215 -3.87 -15.72 0.51
C ALA A 215 -4.45 -16.17 1.87
N SER A 216 -4.95 -15.24 2.67
CA SER A 216 -5.62 -15.50 3.96
C SER A 216 -6.90 -16.35 3.79
N ALA A 217 -7.66 -16.07 2.73
CA ALA A 217 -8.88 -16.85 2.45
C ALA A 217 -8.61 -18.33 2.09
N ARG A 218 -7.44 -18.61 1.47
CA ARG A 218 -7.05 -19.98 1.09
C ARG A 218 -6.44 -20.79 2.23
N SER A 219 -5.96 -20.15 3.28
CA SER A 219 -5.31 -20.80 4.43
C SER A 219 -6.25 -21.14 5.57
N SER A 220 -7.50 -20.66 5.53
CA SER A 220 -8.54 -21.03 6.51
C SER A 220 -9.13 -22.38 6.11
N PRO A 221 -9.04 -23.43 6.96
CA PRO A 221 -9.80 -24.67 6.73
C PRO A 221 -11.30 -24.35 6.70
N ALA A 222 -12.01 -25.07 5.83
CA ALA A 222 -13.47 -24.97 5.68
C ALA A 222 -14.19 -25.49 6.93
#